data_6394ed36f4e36333ccec1e17f6027b06
#
_entry.id   6394ed36f4e36333ccec1e17f6027b06
#
_cell.length_a   1.000
_cell.length_b   1.000
_cell.length_c   1.000
_cell.angle_alpha   90.00
_cell.angle_beta   90.00
_cell.angle_gamma   90.00
#
_symmetry.space_group_name_H-M   'P 1'
#
loop_
_entity.id
_entity.type
_entity.pdbx_description
1 polymer ?
#
loop_
_entity_poly.entity_id
_entity_poly.type
_entity_poly.pdbx_seq_one_letter_code
_entity_poly.pdbx_strand_id
1 'polypeptide(L)'
;MIKKMKIKFFTKNNGFSKGVYKSLNCGLRSKDNPKRIKANIDEAITNFSKQKKLLILPVQSHSNKCLIVKNINKNYHCDGLVSNKSNIILGITTADCLPIILIDQKNKVFGICHAGWRGLLGGIIQNTIKKMRQLNSKNTNIHAYIGPCIRKMSYE
;
A
#
# COMPACT_ATOMS: atom_id res chain seq x y z
N MET A 1 -20.81 -17.55 2.32
CA MET A 1 -19.63 -17.10 3.11
C MET A 1 -19.00 -15.86 2.46
N ILE A 2 -18.89 -14.76 3.19
CA ILE A 2 -18.21 -13.55 2.66
C ILE A 2 -16.70 -13.85 2.62
N LYS A 3 -16.10 -13.84 1.42
CA LYS A 3 -14.66 -14.07 1.25
C LYS A 3 -13.88 -12.95 1.97
N LYS A 4 -13.10 -13.32 3.00
CA LYS A 4 -12.31 -12.38 3.81
C LYS A 4 -11.26 -11.68 2.94
N MET A 5 -11.14 -10.35 3.06
CA MET A 5 -10.08 -9.60 2.41
C MET A 5 -8.73 -10.02 2.97
N LYS A 6 -7.75 -10.20 2.07
CA LYS A 6 -6.39 -10.59 2.43
C LYS A 6 -5.53 -9.36 2.60
N ILE A 7 -4.70 -9.36 3.64
CA ILE A 7 -3.66 -8.34 3.88
C ILE A 7 -2.32 -9.01 4.10
N LYS A 8 -1.24 -8.32 3.77
CA LYS A 8 0.12 -8.76 4.05
C LYS A 8 1.07 -7.56 4.14
N PHE A 9 1.90 -7.56 5.17
CA PHE A 9 3.09 -6.71 5.25
C PHE A 9 4.30 -7.57 4.89
N PHE A 10 5.09 -7.09 3.94
CA PHE A 10 6.33 -7.73 3.55
C PHE A 10 7.49 -7.10 4.30
N THR A 11 8.50 -7.88 4.60
CA THR A 11 9.78 -7.42 5.11
C THR A 11 10.79 -7.31 3.98
N LYS A 12 12.02 -6.90 4.28
CA LYS A 12 13.12 -6.84 3.29
C LYS A 12 13.63 -8.21 2.81
N ASN A 13 13.15 -9.30 3.37
CA ASN A 13 13.68 -10.65 3.10
C ASN A 13 13.08 -11.29 1.85
N ASN A 14 13.80 -12.29 1.31
CA ASN A 14 13.35 -13.14 0.19
C ASN A 14 13.18 -12.40 -1.14
N GLY A 15 14.12 -11.50 -1.46
CA GLY A 15 14.15 -10.80 -2.74
C GLY A 15 15.48 -11.01 -3.48
N PHE A 16 15.59 -10.36 -4.63
CA PHE A 16 16.68 -10.52 -5.60
C PHE A 16 17.68 -9.35 -5.59
N SER A 17 17.38 -8.26 -4.90
CA SER A 17 18.27 -7.10 -4.83
C SER A 17 19.52 -7.38 -4.00
N LYS A 18 20.63 -6.69 -4.32
CA LYS A 18 21.96 -6.88 -3.71
C LYS A 18 22.47 -5.58 -3.10
N GLY A 19 23.55 -5.68 -2.33
CA GLY A 19 24.21 -4.53 -1.68
C GLY A 19 23.28 -3.83 -0.71
N VAL A 20 23.24 -2.51 -0.77
CA VAL A 20 22.43 -1.67 0.12
C VAL A 20 20.93 -1.89 -0.02
N TYR A 21 20.48 -2.47 -1.15
CA TYR A 21 19.08 -2.78 -1.42
C TYR A 21 18.68 -4.22 -1.07
N LYS A 22 19.56 -5.01 -0.43
CA LYS A 22 19.29 -6.42 -0.10
C LYS A 22 18.10 -6.53 0.86
N SER A 23 17.04 -7.28 0.53
CA SER A 23 16.86 -8.13 -0.66
C SER A 23 15.55 -7.86 -1.40
N LEU A 24 14.39 -7.66 -0.73
CA LEU A 24 13.06 -7.46 -1.34
C LEU A 24 12.79 -5.96 -1.54
N ASN A 25 13.65 -5.28 -2.28
CA ASN A 25 13.42 -3.88 -2.64
C ASN A 25 12.37 -3.77 -3.75
N CYS A 26 11.20 -3.23 -3.42
CA CYS A 26 10.10 -2.95 -4.35
C CYS A 26 9.98 -1.45 -4.69
N GLY A 27 10.94 -0.63 -4.28
CA GLY A 27 10.92 0.82 -4.46
C GLY A 27 11.21 1.22 -5.90
N LEU A 28 10.17 1.52 -6.69
CA LEU A 28 10.26 1.90 -8.11
C LEU A 28 11.13 3.15 -8.36
N ARG A 29 11.35 3.98 -7.35
CA ARG A 29 12.15 5.21 -7.43
C ARG A 29 13.52 5.08 -6.75
N SER A 30 13.91 3.90 -6.31
CA SER A 30 15.25 3.64 -5.79
C SER A 30 16.27 3.59 -6.94
N LYS A 31 17.56 3.73 -6.63
CA LYS A 31 18.66 3.60 -7.60
C LYS A 31 19.09 2.13 -7.82
N ASP A 32 18.27 1.17 -7.40
CA ASP A 32 18.51 -0.25 -7.62
C ASP A 32 18.25 -0.65 -9.08
N ASN A 33 18.72 -1.83 -9.46
CA ASN A 33 18.52 -2.39 -10.80
C ASN A 33 17.02 -2.61 -11.09
N PRO A 34 16.45 -1.97 -12.14
CA PRO A 34 15.01 -2.07 -12.44
C PRO A 34 14.52 -3.50 -12.65
N LYS A 35 15.35 -4.39 -13.21
CA LYS A 35 15.00 -5.81 -13.42
C LYS A 35 14.81 -6.53 -12.08
N ARG A 36 15.66 -6.22 -11.07
CA ARG A 36 15.54 -6.79 -9.73
C ARG A 36 14.32 -6.26 -8.99
N ILE A 37 14.06 -4.95 -9.11
CA ILE A 37 12.84 -4.34 -8.53
C ILE A 37 11.60 -5.02 -9.11
N LYS A 38 11.54 -5.21 -10.43
CA LYS A 38 10.44 -5.91 -11.07
C LYS A 38 10.31 -7.35 -10.56
N ALA A 39 11.40 -8.11 -10.51
CA ALA A 39 11.39 -9.47 -9.98
C ALA A 39 10.92 -9.54 -8.51
N ASN A 40 11.32 -8.58 -7.66
CA ASN A 40 10.86 -8.47 -6.28
C ASN A 40 9.36 -8.22 -6.19
N ILE A 41 8.83 -7.34 -7.03
CA ILE A 41 7.39 -7.05 -7.08
C ILE A 41 6.62 -8.28 -7.53
N ASP A 42 7.08 -8.97 -8.59
CA ASP A 42 6.46 -10.20 -9.09
C ASP A 42 6.46 -11.30 -8.01
N GLU A 43 7.57 -11.48 -7.29
CA GLU A 43 7.69 -12.40 -6.15
C GLU A 43 6.71 -12.05 -5.03
N ALA A 44 6.61 -10.78 -4.65
CA ALA A 44 5.69 -10.32 -3.63
C ALA A 44 4.22 -10.59 -4.03
N ILE A 45 3.85 -10.35 -5.29
CA ILE A 45 2.49 -10.63 -5.80
C ILE A 45 2.20 -12.12 -5.78
N THR A 46 3.12 -12.96 -6.24
CA THR A 46 2.98 -14.42 -6.27
C THR A 46 2.77 -14.98 -4.86
N ASN A 47 3.55 -14.49 -3.89
CA ASN A 47 3.42 -14.86 -2.48
C ASN A 47 2.14 -14.32 -1.82
N PHE A 48 1.54 -13.26 -2.38
CA PHE A 48 0.29 -12.70 -1.86
C PHE A 48 -0.95 -13.40 -2.42
N SER A 49 -0.97 -13.69 -3.71
CA SER A 49 -2.15 -14.24 -4.38
C SER A 49 -1.78 -15.25 -5.47
N LYS A 50 -2.35 -16.45 -5.37
CA LYS A 50 -2.28 -17.46 -6.44
C LYS A 50 -3.14 -17.09 -7.66
N GLN A 51 -4.11 -16.17 -7.50
CA GLN A 51 -4.94 -15.68 -8.59
C GLN A 51 -4.25 -14.50 -9.28
N LYS A 52 -4.27 -14.49 -10.61
CA LYS A 52 -3.78 -13.35 -11.40
C LYS A 52 -4.63 -12.12 -11.09
N LYS A 53 -4.06 -11.17 -10.37
CA LYS A 53 -4.68 -9.88 -10.05
C LYS A 53 -3.74 -8.77 -10.45
N LEU A 54 -4.30 -7.63 -10.82
CA LEU A 54 -3.51 -6.46 -11.17
C LEU A 54 -3.06 -5.71 -9.91
N LEU A 55 -1.75 -5.53 -9.76
CA LEU A 55 -1.19 -4.67 -8.71
C LEU A 55 -1.26 -3.21 -9.13
N ILE A 56 -1.76 -2.37 -8.24
CA ILE A 56 -1.74 -0.90 -8.36
C ILE A 56 -0.80 -0.36 -7.29
N LEU A 57 0.33 0.18 -7.74
CA LEU A 57 1.28 0.92 -6.93
C LEU A 57 1.19 2.41 -7.28
N PRO A 58 1.05 3.33 -6.32
CA PRO A 58 1.07 4.76 -6.60
C PRO A 58 2.51 5.28 -6.76
N VAL A 59 2.63 6.39 -7.44
CA VAL A 59 3.82 7.22 -7.40
C VAL A 59 3.72 8.09 -6.13
N GLN A 60 4.43 7.67 -5.08
CA GLN A 60 4.40 8.28 -3.75
C GLN A 60 5.26 9.55 -3.70
N SER A 61 4.83 10.56 -2.97
CA SER A 61 5.51 11.86 -2.82
C SER A 61 5.48 12.42 -1.39
N HIS A 62 5.15 11.59 -0.40
CA HIS A 62 4.97 11.96 1.00
C HIS A 62 3.86 13.01 1.20
N SER A 63 2.85 12.97 0.34
CA SER A 63 1.68 13.86 0.38
C SER A 63 0.56 13.31 1.28
N ASN A 64 -0.46 14.13 1.50
CA ASN A 64 -1.71 13.70 2.12
C ASN A 64 -2.77 13.29 1.08
N LYS A 65 -2.40 13.15 -0.19
CA LYS A 65 -3.31 12.86 -1.29
C LYS A 65 -3.71 11.40 -1.30
N CYS A 66 -5.01 11.14 -1.30
CA CYS A 66 -5.59 9.81 -1.47
C CYS A 66 -6.56 9.79 -2.65
N LEU A 67 -6.49 8.75 -3.48
CA LEU A 67 -7.30 8.60 -4.69
C LEU A 67 -8.09 7.28 -4.70
N ILE A 68 -9.27 7.32 -5.31
CA ILE A 68 -10.06 6.12 -5.60
C ILE A 68 -9.56 5.51 -6.92
N VAL A 69 -9.29 4.22 -6.93
CA VAL A 69 -8.90 3.48 -8.13
C VAL A 69 -10.12 3.24 -9.01
N LYS A 70 -10.36 4.15 -9.95
CA LYS A 70 -11.42 4.06 -10.96
C LYS A 70 -10.96 3.30 -12.20
N ASN A 71 -9.77 3.64 -12.72
CA ASN A 71 -9.16 3.03 -13.91
C ASN A 71 -7.89 2.25 -13.52
N ILE A 72 -7.82 0.98 -13.91
CA ILE A 72 -6.71 0.09 -13.58
C ILE A 72 -5.44 0.34 -14.40
N ASN A 73 -5.56 1.03 -15.54
CA ASN A 73 -4.44 1.34 -16.46
C ASN A 73 -3.85 2.74 -16.22
N LYS A 74 -4.28 3.44 -15.16
CA LYS A 74 -3.83 4.80 -14.84
C LYS A 74 -2.70 4.78 -13.81
N ASN A 75 -1.70 5.64 -14.00
CA ASN A 75 -0.72 5.96 -12.97
C ASN A 75 -1.33 6.89 -11.92
N TYR A 76 -1.23 6.52 -10.65
CA TYR A 76 -1.77 7.28 -9.52
C TYR A 76 -0.64 8.01 -8.79
N HIS A 77 -0.64 9.35 -8.84
CA HIS A 77 0.30 10.21 -8.10
C HIS A 77 -0.33 10.60 -6.76
N CYS A 78 -0.06 9.82 -5.72
CA CYS A 78 -0.64 9.98 -4.39
C CYS A 78 0.08 9.07 -3.38
N ASP A 79 -0.26 9.24 -2.11
CA ASP A 79 0.25 8.40 -1.02
C ASP A 79 -0.84 7.52 -0.39
N GLY A 80 -2.08 7.62 -0.85
CA GLY A 80 -3.18 6.75 -0.47
C GLY A 80 -4.00 6.28 -1.66
N LEU A 81 -4.44 5.04 -1.63
CA LEU A 81 -5.34 4.44 -2.61
C LEU A 81 -6.52 3.78 -1.92
N VAL A 82 -7.69 3.89 -2.53
CA VAL A 82 -8.92 3.23 -2.08
C VAL A 82 -9.61 2.53 -3.24
N SER A 83 -10.22 1.37 -2.97
CA SER A 83 -10.99 0.63 -3.97
C SER A 83 -12.05 -0.28 -3.34
N ASN A 84 -13.01 -0.68 -4.15
CA ASN A 84 -13.95 -1.78 -3.89
C ASN A 84 -13.89 -2.87 -4.97
N LYS A 85 -12.88 -2.84 -5.83
CA LYS A 85 -12.71 -3.79 -6.95
C LYS A 85 -12.04 -5.08 -6.49
N SER A 86 -12.64 -6.24 -6.72
CA SER A 86 -12.14 -7.54 -6.26
C SER A 86 -10.96 -8.10 -7.09
N ASN A 87 -10.76 -7.59 -8.31
CA ASN A 87 -9.75 -8.07 -9.26
C ASN A 87 -8.40 -7.37 -9.17
N ILE A 88 -8.20 -6.46 -8.20
CA ILE A 88 -6.95 -5.72 -8.01
C ILE A 88 -6.32 -5.98 -6.65
N ILE A 89 -5.05 -5.65 -6.56
CA ILE A 89 -4.25 -5.55 -5.33
C ILE A 89 -3.80 -4.10 -5.21
N LEU A 90 -4.01 -3.47 -4.05
CA LEU A 90 -3.39 -2.20 -3.74
C LEU A 90 -2.08 -2.45 -2.99
N GLY A 91 -1.03 -1.76 -3.38
CA GLY A 91 0.26 -1.80 -2.71
C GLY A 91 0.82 -0.41 -2.48
N ILE A 92 1.66 -0.27 -1.46
CA ILE A 92 2.57 0.85 -1.23
C ILE A 92 3.94 0.31 -0.85
N THR A 93 4.96 1.12 -1.03
CA THR A 93 6.32 0.80 -0.60
C THR A 93 6.73 1.71 0.54
N THR A 94 7.35 1.16 1.58
CA THR A 94 7.90 1.90 2.70
C THR A 94 9.28 1.36 3.04
N ALA A 95 10.17 2.21 3.53
CA ALA A 95 11.38 1.81 4.24
C ALA A 95 11.13 2.03 5.74
N ASP A 96 10.95 3.28 6.14
CA ASP A 96 10.81 3.73 7.53
C ASP A 96 9.42 4.28 7.84
N CYS A 97 8.74 4.82 6.82
CA CYS A 97 7.41 5.41 6.97
C CYS A 97 6.34 4.36 7.31
N LEU A 98 5.29 4.79 8.00
CA LEU A 98 4.22 3.95 8.49
C LEU A 98 3.28 3.48 7.36
N PRO A 99 3.16 2.17 7.08
CA PRO A 99 2.13 1.64 6.20
C PRO A 99 0.84 1.37 6.98
N ILE A 100 -0.28 1.86 6.46
CA ILE A 100 -1.59 1.63 7.07
C ILE A 100 -2.53 1.03 6.03
N ILE A 101 -3.23 -0.05 6.42
CA ILE A 101 -4.28 -0.68 5.62
C ILE A 101 -5.60 -0.49 6.36
N LEU A 102 -6.62 0.00 5.65
CA LEU A 102 -7.96 0.21 6.16
C LEU A 102 -8.95 -0.69 5.41
N ILE A 103 -9.76 -1.45 6.13
CA ILE A 103 -10.69 -2.41 5.55
C ILE A 103 -12.08 -2.25 6.14
N ASP A 104 -13.07 -2.08 5.28
CA ASP A 104 -14.48 -2.28 5.57
C ASP A 104 -14.93 -3.59 4.88
N GLN A 105 -14.90 -4.68 5.63
CA GLN A 105 -15.24 -6.01 5.12
C GLN A 105 -16.71 -6.09 4.71
N LYS A 106 -17.61 -5.39 5.42
CA LYS A 106 -19.06 -5.41 5.19
C LYS A 106 -19.41 -4.79 3.85
N ASN A 107 -18.83 -3.62 3.54
CA ASN A 107 -19.09 -2.91 2.29
C ASN A 107 -18.06 -3.24 1.20
N LYS A 108 -17.13 -4.16 1.45
CA LYS A 108 -16.07 -4.59 0.52
C LYS A 108 -15.21 -3.42 0.02
N VAL A 109 -14.95 -2.43 0.87
CA VAL A 109 -14.08 -1.29 0.58
C VAL A 109 -12.77 -1.46 1.32
N PHE A 110 -11.66 -1.20 0.64
CA PHE A 110 -10.34 -1.25 1.22
C PHE A 110 -9.49 -0.06 0.77
N GLY A 111 -8.65 0.38 1.67
CA GLY A 111 -7.73 1.48 1.46
C GLY A 111 -6.34 1.12 1.98
N ILE A 112 -5.33 1.77 1.43
CA ILE A 112 -3.94 1.68 1.87
C ILE A 112 -3.34 3.07 1.80
N CYS A 113 -2.53 3.46 2.80
CA CYS A 113 -1.79 4.70 2.74
C CYS A 113 -0.37 4.59 3.29
N HIS A 114 0.53 5.29 2.61
CA HIS A 114 1.90 5.57 3.01
C HIS A 114 1.88 6.80 3.92
N ALA A 115 2.02 6.58 5.21
CA ALA A 115 1.92 7.62 6.22
C ALA A 115 3.30 8.04 6.72
N GLY A 116 4.06 8.72 5.86
CA GLY A 116 5.24 9.49 6.28
C GLY A 116 4.82 10.68 7.15
N TRP A 117 5.74 11.27 7.92
CA TRP A 117 5.42 12.33 8.89
C TRP A 117 4.66 13.53 8.27
N ARG A 118 5.04 13.96 7.05
CA ARG A 118 4.33 15.03 6.32
C ARG A 118 2.90 14.63 5.98
N GLY A 119 2.72 13.41 5.48
CA GLY A 119 1.41 12.87 5.15
C GLY A 119 0.51 12.73 6.40
N LEU A 120 1.09 12.31 7.54
CA LEU A 120 0.37 12.20 8.82
C LEU A 120 -0.13 13.56 9.29
N LEU A 121 0.76 14.56 9.37
CA LEU A 121 0.40 15.94 9.74
C LEU A 121 -0.63 16.52 8.77
N GLY A 122 -0.50 16.22 7.48
CA GLY A 122 -1.44 16.68 6.44
C GLY A 122 -2.75 15.90 6.38
N GLY A 123 -2.94 14.86 7.20
CA GLY A 123 -4.20 14.11 7.31
C GLY A 123 -4.39 13.02 6.25
N ILE A 124 -3.35 12.27 5.87
CA ILE A 124 -3.46 11.18 4.88
C ILE A 124 -4.46 10.10 5.33
N ILE A 125 -4.53 9.79 6.64
CA ILE A 125 -5.47 8.79 7.17
C ILE A 125 -6.90 9.29 7.01
N GLN A 126 -7.17 10.52 7.42
CA GLN A 126 -8.49 11.16 7.31
C GLN A 126 -8.94 11.23 5.84
N ASN A 127 -8.02 11.59 4.93
CA ASN A 127 -8.30 11.63 3.50
C ASN A 127 -8.58 10.24 2.94
N THR A 128 -7.91 9.19 3.43
CA THR A 128 -8.16 7.81 3.02
C THR A 128 -9.54 7.35 3.49
N ILE A 129 -9.91 7.62 4.75
CA ILE A 129 -11.24 7.33 5.30
C ILE A 129 -12.32 8.10 4.52
N LYS A 130 -12.10 9.38 4.23
CA LYS A 130 -13.01 10.19 3.41
C LYS A 130 -13.25 9.57 2.03
N LYS A 131 -12.20 9.03 1.38
CA LYS A 131 -12.33 8.32 0.10
C LYS A 131 -13.05 6.98 0.24
N MET A 132 -12.85 6.23 1.33
CA MET A 132 -13.59 5.00 1.60
C MET A 132 -15.09 5.30 1.77
N ARG A 133 -15.46 6.38 2.46
CA ARG A 133 -16.86 6.82 2.61
C ARG A 133 -17.52 7.14 1.27
N GLN A 134 -16.77 7.68 0.30
CA GLN A 134 -17.27 7.91 -1.07
C GLN A 134 -17.62 6.59 -1.81
N LEU A 135 -17.13 5.46 -1.31
CA LEU A 135 -17.47 4.11 -1.77
C LEU A 135 -18.41 3.38 -0.80
N ASN A 136 -19.23 4.14 -0.04
CA ASN A 136 -20.24 3.66 0.91
C ASN A 136 -19.66 2.91 2.14
N SER A 137 -18.40 3.09 2.47
CA SER A 137 -17.86 2.60 3.73
C SER A 137 -18.39 3.41 4.92
N LYS A 138 -18.62 2.72 6.06
CA LYS A 138 -19.05 3.36 7.32
C LYS A 138 -17.89 3.33 8.30
N ASN A 139 -17.65 4.43 9.03
CA ASN A 139 -16.54 4.52 9.99
C ASN A 139 -16.55 3.38 11.02
N THR A 140 -17.74 3.00 11.49
CA THR A 140 -17.94 1.90 12.46
C THR A 140 -17.54 0.52 11.93
N ASN A 141 -17.38 0.36 10.61
CA ASN A 141 -17.00 -0.90 9.97
C ASN A 141 -15.53 -0.92 9.55
N ILE A 142 -14.81 0.20 9.70
CA ILE A 142 -13.41 0.30 9.25
C ILE A 142 -12.49 -0.28 10.32
N HIS A 143 -11.73 -1.28 9.94
CA HIS A 143 -10.63 -1.83 10.73
C HIS A 143 -9.30 -1.35 10.16
N ALA A 144 -8.43 -0.84 11.04
CA ALA A 144 -7.09 -0.39 10.68
C ALA A 144 -6.05 -1.45 11.03
N TYR A 145 -5.14 -1.71 10.09
CA TYR A 145 -3.98 -2.57 10.27
C TYR A 145 -2.74 -1.73 10.04
N ILE A 146 -1.91 -1.66 11.06
CA ILE A 146 -0.69 -0.84 11.09
C ILE A 146 0.50 -1.76 10.90
N GLY A 147 1.35 -1.48 9.93
CA GLY A 147 2.54 -2.27 9.67
C GLY A 147 3.79 -1.72 10.37
N PRO A 148 4.93 -2.39 10.21
CA PRO A 148 6.18 -1.95 10.81
C PRO A 148 6.63 -0.60 10.26
N CYS A 149 7.18 0.23 11.13
CA CYS A 149 7.79 1.52 10.81
C CYS A 149 8.97 1.81 11.75
N ILE A 150 9.71 2.87 11.43
CA ILE A 150 10.76 3.38 12.31
C ILE A 150 10.18 3.81 13.66
N ARG A 151 10.91 3.58 14.74
CA ARG A 151 10.53 3.98 16.10
C ARG A 151 11.18 5.30 16.48
N LYS A 152 10.60 5.97 17.50
CA LYS A 152 11.09 7.26 18.01
C LYS A 152 12.61 7.29 18.28
N MET A 153 13.15 6.22 18.87
CA MET A 153 14.59 6.12 19.22
C MET A 153 15.52 5.95 18.01
N SER A 154 14.97 5.67 16.83
CA SER A 154 15.71 5.50 15.58
C SER A 154 15.42 6.61 14.57
N TYR A 155 14.63 7.60 14.96
CA TYR A 155 14.26 8.73 14.11
C TYR A 155 15.31 9.83 14.31
N GLU A 156 16.01 10.22 13.23
CA GLU A 156 16.98 11.32 13.21
C GLU A 156 16.30 12.67 13.00
#